data_7a5230afdcf77d0ab64f373d7a344501
#
_entry.id   7a5230afdcf77d0ab64f373d7a344501
#
_cell.length_a   1.000
_cell.length_b   1.000
_cell.length_c   1.000
_cell.angle_alpha   90.00
_cell.angle_beta   90.00
_cell.angle_gamma   90.00
#
_symmetry.space_group_name_H-M   'P 1'
#
loop_
_entity.id
_entity.type
_entity.pdbx_description
1 polymer ?
#
loop_
_entity_poly.entity_id
_entity_poly.type
_entity_poly.pdbx_seq_one_letter_code
_entity_poly.pdbx_strand_id
1 'polypeptide(L)'
;MAKVEGFDFFPLHFDGDGALEAHAELDALTGHIAAAGSTDLITIAHGFRNSESEATGLYTEFLKNFRAHVTRPELASLAPRTFVVAGVFWPSKAFAEGPQDKEGGTASLADAASERQGVEDQLRHLLDDHATAAQKAAVKKALGLLDDVETKTSAQDEFVKTLLSLVEPEAPNDNEGLSVIRSQAGSEVLAKLETPILLPTVPNDGQGGVTAVGGGGGASDGGGVLGIGGFFSSVFGRVGQFVNATTWYMMKSRSGTVGVNGLAPAIRAVKAKAPGLRVHVVGHSLGGRLSAACAKALTTAPKLQPDSLSLLEAAFSHYGFSANNGHGKPGFFREVIAEKIVKGPLISTFSMQDTVVGTAYAVASRLADDNTEAIGDENDQYGGIGRNGTQKTTEQARQTLHLPGAAYAFTTGVVHNLDGSGGLVKDHGDVRNPVVTYAVASAIAHT
;
A
#
# COMPACT_ATOMS: atom_id res chain seq x y z
N MET A 1 -21.58 4.89 -17.80
CA MET A 1 -20.33 4.39 -18.38
C MET A 1 -19.47 5.58 -18.74
N ALA A 2 -18.30 5.69 -18.16
CA ALA A 2 -17.32 6.72 -18.50
C ALA A 2 -16.20 6.11 -19.35
N LYS A 3 -15.53 6.94 -20.17
CA LYS A 3 -14.27 6.55 -20.81
C LYS A 3 -13.13 7.32 -20.16
N VAL A 4 -12.09 6.59 -19.78
CA VAL A 4 -10.84 7.17 -19.27
C VAL A 4 -9.72 6.77 -20.23
N GLU A 5 -9.09 7.76 -20.85
CA GLU A 5 -8.02 7.57 -21.86
C GLU A 5 -8.38 6.55 -22.96
N GLY A 6 -9.66 6.53 -23.35
CA GLY A 6 -10.22 5.66 -24.39
C GLY A 6 -10.58 4.24 -23.94
N PHE A 7 -10.38 3.89 -22.69
CA PHE A 7 -10.86 2.63 -22.09
C PHE A 7 -12.25 2.80 -21.49
N ASP A 8 -13.11 1.80 -21.61
CA ASP A 8 -14.38 1.75 -20.88
C ASP A 8 -14.07 1.53 -19.39
N PHE A 9 -14.47 2.50 -18.56
CA PHE A 9 -14.10 2.56 -17.15
C PHE A 9 -15.34 2.44 -16.26
N PHE A 10 -15.23 1.57 -15.25
CA PHE A 10 -16.25 1.29 -14.25
C PHE A 10 -15.69 1.49 -12.85
N PRO A 11 -16.18 2.43 -12.06
CA PRO A 11 -15.83 2.52 -10.66
C PRO A 11 -16.47 1.35 -9.91
N LEU A 12 -15.76 0.82 -8.92
CA LEU A 12 -16.27 -0.11 -7.91
C LEU A 12 -15.95 0.49 -6.56
N HIS A 13 -16.95 1.02 -5.88
CA HIS A 13 -16.80 1.60 -4.54
C HIS A 13 -17.08 0.55 -3.47
N PHE A 14 -16.14 0.40 -2.57
CA PHE A 14 -16.22 -0.52 -1.44
C PHE A 14 -16.15 0.27 -0.14
N ASP A 15 -16.94 -0.16 0.84
CA ASP A 15 -16.81 0.31 2.22
C ASP A 15 -15.59 -0.31 2.93
N GLY A 16 -15.39 0.03 4.22
CA GLY A 16 -14.27 -0.46 5.01
C GLY A 16 -14.25 -1.96 5.26
N ASP A 17 -15.40 -2.62 5.16
CA ASP A 17 -15.60 -4.06 5.36
C ASP A 17 -15.53 -4.84 4.03
N GLY A 18 -15.38 -4.13 2.92
CA GLY A 18 -15.28 -4.67 1.57
C GLY A 18 -16.64 -4.91 0.90
N ALA A 19 -17.75 -4.45 1.46
CA ALA A 19 -19.02 -4.50 0.78
C ALA A 19 -19.09 -3.44 -0.33
N LEU A 20 -19.72 -3.77 -1.46
CA LEU A 20 -20.00 -2.78 -2.50
C LEU A 20 -21.02 -1.76 -2.00
N GLU A 21 -20.70 -0.48 -2.10
CA GLU A 21 -21.63 0.61 -1.77
C GLU A 21 -22.84 0.63 -2.71
N ALA A 22 -22.61 0.28 -3.99
CA ALA A 22 -23.68 0.17 -4.98
C ALA A 22 -23.51 -1.08 -5.85
N HIS A 23 -24.35 -2.09 -5.66
CA HIS A 23 -24.36 -3.31 -6.50
C HIS A 23 -24.53 -3.02 -7.99
N ALA A 24 -25.22 -1.92 -8.34
CA ALA A 24 -25.41 -1.48 -9.72
C ALA A 24 -24.10 -1.23 -10.49
N GLU A 25 -23.01 -0.91 -9.79
CA GLU A 25 -21.69 -0.73 -10.42
C GLU A 25 -21.13 -2.04 -10.96
N LEU A 26 -21.21 -3.11 -10.16
CA LEU A 26 -20.79 -4.44 -10.59
C LEU A 26 -21.71 -5.00 -11.67
N ASP A 27 -23.02 -4.74 -11.58
CA ASP A 27 -24.00 -5.14 -12.60
C ASP A 27 -23.71 -4.42 -13.93
N ALA A 28 -23.40 -3.12 -13.89
CA ALA A 28 -23.02 -2.36 -15.06
C ALA A 28 -21.73 -2.89 -15.72
N LEU A 29 -20.70 -3.20 -14.92
CA LEU A 29 -19.45 -3.80 -15.39
C LEU A 29 -19.70 -5.15 -16.04
N THR A 30 -20.40 -6.05 -15.37
CA THR A 30 -20.66 -7.41 -15.85
C THR A 30 -21.55 -7.42 -17.09
N GLY A 31 -22.57 -6.55 -17.13
CA GLY A 31 -23.44 -6.36 -18.29
C GLY A 31 -22.68 -5.84 -19.51
N HIS A 32 -21.80 -4.86 -19.32
CA HIS A 32 -20.95 -4.32 -20.40
C HIS A 32 -20.00 -5.38 -20.96
N ILE A 33 -19.28 -6.11 -20.10
CA ILE A 33 -18.35 -7.17 -20.52
C ILE A 33 -19.07 -8.20 -21.39
N ALA A 34 -20.28 -8.62 -21.00
CA ALA A 34 -21.07 -9.59 -21.75
C ALA A 34 -21.53 -9.04 -23.12
N ALA A 35 -21.89 -7.74 -23.19
CA ALA A 35 -22.41 -7.11 -24.38
C ALA A 35 -21.31 -6.67 -25.37
N ALA A 36 -20.19 -6.18 -24.89
CA ALA A 36 -19.12 -5.56 -25.70
C ALA A 36 -18.09 -6.59 -26.23
N GLY A 37 -18.14 -7.85 -25.81
CA GLY A 37 -17.14 -8.86 -26.18
C GLY A 37 -15.75 -8.52 -25.67
N SER A 38 -15.65 -7.93 -24.46
CA SER A 38 -14.38 -7.59 -23.85
C SER A 38 -13.52 -8.84 -23.67
N THR A 39 -12.24 -8.73 -23.97
CA THR A 39 -11.29 -9.86 -23.84
C THR A 39 -10.50 -9.82 -22.53
N ASP A 40 -10.34 -8.63 -21.96
CA ASP A 40 -9.47 -8.38 -20.80
C ASP A 40 -10.11 -7.38 -19.82
N LEU A 41 -10.08 -7.70 -18.54
CA LEU A 41 -10.43 -6.80 -17.44
C LEU A 41 -9.15 -6.42 -16.69
N ILE A 42 -8.90 -5.14 -16.56
CA ILE A 42 -7.88 -4.59 -15.64
C ILE A 42 -8.59 -4.06 -14.41
N THR A 43 -8.31 -4.60 -13.22
CA THR A 43 -8.67 -3.97 -11.96
C THR A 43 -7.48 -3.16 -11.46
N ILE A 44 -7.71 -1.91 -11.06
CA ILE A 44 -6.64 -1.03 -10.54
C ILE A 44 -7.05 -0.45 -9.18
N ALA A 45 -6.19 -0.62 -8.15
CA ALA A 45 -6.44 -0.19 -6.79
C ALA A 45 -5.40 0.84 -6.32
N HIS A 46 -5.88 1.98 -5.81
CA HIS A 46 -5.06 3.06 -5.28
C HIS A 46 -4.50 2.76 -3.88
N GLY A 47 -3.52 3.56 -3.45
CA GLY A 47 -2.85 3.46 -2.17
C GLY A 47 -3.54 4.19 -1.01
N PHE A 48 -2.80 4.35 0.09
CA PHE A 48 -3.20 5.06 1.30
C PHE A 48 -3.33 6.56 1.05
N ARG A 49 -4.25 7.22 1.80
CA ARG A 49 -4.50 8.67 1.76
C ARG A 49 -4.92 9.24 0.40
N ASN A 50 -5.52 8.44 -0.45
CA ASN A 50 -6.12 8.95 -1.68
C ASN A 50 -7.60 9.25 -1.47
N SER A 51 -8.00 10.47 -1.81
CA SER A 51 -9.40 10.80 -2.10
C SER A 51 -9.82 10.16 -3.42
N GLU A 52 -11.11 10.14 -3.70
CA GLU A 52 -11.63 9.65 -4.99
C GLU A 52 -11.04 10.43 -6.18
N SER A 53 -10.87 11.75 -6.02
CA SER A 53 -10.25 12.61 -7.06
C SER A 53 -8.79 12.26 -7.30
N GLU A 54 -8.00 12.06 -6.24
CA GLU A 54 -6.59 11.67 -6.33
C GLU A 54 -6.42 10.28 -6.93
N ALA A 55 -7.27 9.32 -6.53
CA ALA A 55 -7.31 7.99 -7.11
C ALA A 55 -7.67 8.03 -8.61
N THR A 56 -8.67 8.84 -8.98
CA THR A 56 -9.06 9.06 -10.38
C THR A 56 -7.92 9.66 -11.19
N GLY A 57 -7.20 10.63 -10.62
CA GLY A 57 -6.01 11.22 -11.24
C GLY A 57 -4.91 10.19 -11.50
N LEU A 58 -4.61 9.34 -10.50
CA LEU A 58 -3.65 8.24 -10.64
C LEU A 58 -4.07 7.26 -11.74
N TYR A 59 -5.34 6.85 -11.75
CA TYR A 59 -5.85 5.92 -12.77
C TYR A 59 -5.81 6.53 -14.18
N THR A 60 -6.16 7.80 -14.29
CA THR A 60 -6.14 8.51 -15.59
C THR A 60 -4.72 8.55 -16.16
N GLU A 61 -3.74 8.97 -15.36
CA GLU A 61 -2.36 9.06 -15.84
C GLU A 61 -1.75 7.68 -16.13
N PHE A 62 -2.02 6.69 -15.26
CA PHE A 62 -1.63 5.31 -15.50
C PHE A 62 -2.20 4.78 -16.83
N LEU A 63 -3.50 4.95 -17.06
CA LEU A 63 -4.18 4.47 -18.26
C LEU A 63 -3.73 5.22 -19.53
N LYS A 64 -3.41 6.52 -19.42
CA LYS A 64 -2.81 7.30 -20.50
C LYS A 64 -1.49 6.67 -20.97
N ASN A 65 -0.59 6.40 -20.02
CA ASN A 65 0.69 5.80 -20.34
C ASN A 65 0.55 4.33 -20.79
N PHE A 66 -0.34 3.55 -20.15
CA PHE A 66 -0.65 2.19 -20.58
C PHE A 66 -1.17 2.16 -22.04
N ARG A 67 -2.06 3.09 -22.40
CA ARG A 67 -2.60 3.22 -23.77
C ARG A 67 -1.51 3.40 -24.81
N ALA A 68 -0.48 4.17 -24.50
CA ALA A 68 0.66 4.38 -25.39
C ALA A 68 1.47 3.09 -25.64
N HIS A 69 1.34 2.08 -24.80
CA HIS A 69 2.03 0.80 -24.94
C HIS A 69 1.23 -0.26 -25.72
N VAL A 70 -0.11 -0.19 -25.69
CA VAL A 70 -0.99 -1.21 -26.33
C VAL A 70 -0.73 -1.38 -27.84
N THR A 71 -0.28 -0.33 -28.51
CA THR A 71 -0.02 -0.33 -29.96
C THR A 71 1.46 -0.54 -30.33
N ARG A 72 2.33 -0.79 -29.35
CA ARG A 72 3.77 -0.96 -29.61
C ARG A 72 4.04 -2.29 -30.31
N PRO A 73 4.95 -2.32 -31.31
CA PRO A 73 5.26 -3.55 -32.05
C PRO A 73 5.74 -4.71 -31.17
N GLU A 74 6.52 -4.42 -30.14
CA GLU A 74 7.03 -5.40 -29.17
C GLU A 74 5.95 -6.00 -28.26
N LEU A 75 4.78 -5.36 -28.19
CA LEU A 75 3.60 -5.83 -27.46
C LEU A 75 2.42 -6.12 -28.40
N ALA A 76 2.70 -6.57 -29.63
CA ALA A 76 1.70 -6.79 -30.69
C ALA A 76 0.53 -7.72 -30.26
N SER A 77 0.74 -8.61 -29.29
CA SER A 77 -0.33 -9.44 -28.72
C SER A 77 -1.43 -8.64 -28.02
N LEU A 78 -1.21 -7.38 -27.66
CA LEU A 78 -2.21 -6.50 -27.05
C LEU A 78 -3.13 -5.83 -28.08
N ALA A 79 -2.66 -5.63 -29.30
CA ALA A 79 -3.38 -4.87 -30.33
C ALA A 79 -4.81 -5.41 -30.64
N PRO A 80 -5.06 -6.76 -30.70
CA PRO A 80 -6.39 -7.30 -30.94
C PRO A 80 -7.28 -7.35 -29.69
N ARG A 81 -6.78 -6.96 -28.51
CA ARG A 81 -7.50 -7.10 -27.25
C ARG A 81 -8.42 -5.91 -26.98
N THR A 82 -9.56 -6.20 -26.38
CA THR A 82 -10.54 -5.21 -25.94
C THR A 82 -10.53 -5.13 -24.42
N PHE A 83 -9.96 -4.05 -23.90
CA PHE A 83 -9.80 -3.81 -22.47
C PHE A 83 -10.98 -3.10 -21.88
N VAL A 84 -11.44 -3.56 -20.73
CA VAL A 84 -12.31 -2.84 -19.80
C VAL A 84 -11.57 -2.65 -18.48
N VAL A 85 -11.77 -1.52 -17.83
CA VAL A 85 -11.09 -1.17 -16.57
C VAL A 85 -12.10 -1.03 -15.44
N ALA A 86 -11.80 -1.67 -14.31
CA ALA A 86 -12.50 -1.46 -13.06
C ALA A 86 -11.59 -0.69 -12.09
N GLY A 87 -11.92 0.57 -11.80
CA GLY A 87 -11.25 1.36 -10.77
C GLY A 87 -11.78 0.96 -9.40
N VAL A 88 -10.91 0.47 -8.53
CA VAL A 88 -11.24 0.07 -7.17
C VAL A 88 -11.11 1.27 -6.26
N PHE A 89 -12.21 1.76 -5.70
CA PHE A 89 -12.25 2.83 -4.72
C PHE A 89 -12.57 2.24 -3.35
N TRP A 90 -11.76 2.58 -2.35
CA TRP A 90 -11.90 2.09 -1.00
C TRP A 90 -11.52 3.19 0.00
N PRO A 91 -12.10 3.22 1.22
CA PRO A 91 -11.87 4.31 2.17
C PRO A 91 -10.45 4.22 2.75
N SER A 92 -9.49 4.76 2.01
CA SER A 92 -8.05 4.77 2.33
C SER A 92 -7.61 5.99 3.12
N LYS A 93 -8.50 6.97 3.32
CA LYS A 93 -8.23 8.23 4.01
C LYS A 93 -8.99 8.26 5.33
N ALA A 94 -8.26 8.31 6.44
CA ALA A 94 -8.86 8.42 7.77
C ALA A 94 -8.87 9.88 8.29
N PHE A 95 -8.18 10.81 7.58
CA PHE A 95 -8.07 12.20 8.02
C PHE A 95 -8.53 13.17 6.95
N ALA A 96 -9.19 14.26 7.35
CA ALA A 96 -9.05 15.52 6.67
C ALA A 96 -7.58 15.98 6.82
N GLU A 97 -6.99 16.50 5.75
CA GLU A 97 -5.61 16.97 5.74
C GLU A 97 -5.38 17.95 6.91
N GLY A 98 -4.47 17.60 7.81
CA GLY A 98 -4.02 18.52 8.86
C GLY A 98 -3.22 19.67 8.25
N PRO A 99 -3.00 20.77 9.00
CA PRO A 99 -2.21 21.92 8.52
C PRO A 99 -0.79 21.55 8.07
N GLN A 100 -0.27 20.39 8.47
CA GLN A 100 1.06 19.88 8.11
C GLN A 100 1.13 19.18 6.75
N ASP A 101 0.00 18.85 6.14
CA ASP A 101 -0.08 18.23 4.81
C ASP A 101 -0.08 19.28 3.67
N LYS A 102 -0.13 20.57 4.00
CA LYS A 102 0.01 21.66 3.05
C LYS A 102 1.46 22.07 2.94
N GLU A 103 2.07 21.67 1.82
CA GLU A 103 3.34 22.17 1.28
C GLU A 103 4.46 22.51 2.29
N GLY A 104 5.53 21.69 2.33
CA GLY A 104 6.91 22.14 2.60
C GLY A 104 7.17 23.07 3.79
N GLY A 105 6.31 23.04 4.79
CA GLY A 105 6.51 23.82 6.01
C GLY A 105 7.74 23.30 6.73
N THR A 106 8.84 24.06 6.72
CA THR A 106 9.87 23.96 7.74
C THR A 106 9.18 23.80 9.08
N ALA A 107 9.52 22.76 9.82
CA ALA A 107 9.10 22.61 11.21
C ALA A 107 9.59 23.84 11.98
N SER A 108 8.79 24.91 11.95
CA SER A 108 8.94 25.98 12.91
C SER A 108 8.63 25.35 14.26
N LEU A 109 9.33 25.76 15.30
CA LEU A 109 9.07 25.42 16.69
C LEU A 109 7.59 25.71 16.99
N ALA A 110 6.70 24.77 16.61
CA ALA A 110 5.32 24.82 17.05
C ALA A 110 5.35 24.69 18.56
N ASP A 111 4.68 25.56 19.26
CA ASP A 111 4.58 25.43 20.70
C ASP A 111 3.78 24.16 21.06
N ALA A 112 3.96 23.65 22.27
CA ALA A 112 3.31 22.42 22.72
C ALA A 112 1.76 22.49 22.60
N ALA A 113 1.17 23.66 22.64
CA ALA A 113 -0.26 23.89 22.48
C ALA A 113 -0.71 23.63 21.02
N SER A 114 0.09 24.05 20.03
CA SER A 114 -0.17 23.79 18.61
C SER A 114 -0.03 22.31 18.26
N GLU A 115 0.99 21.62 18.80
CA GLU A 115 1.17 20.18 18.62
C GLU A 115 0.02 19.39 19.25
N ARG A 116 -0.40 19.75 20.47
CA ARG A 116 -1.56 19.17 21.13
C ARG A 116 -2.82 19.31 20.29
N GLN A 117 -3.10 20.51 19.78
CA GLN A 117 -4.25 20.75 18.92
C GLN A 117 -4.20 19.87 17.66
N GLY A 118 -3.03 19.72 17.04
CA GLY A 118 -2.82 18.82 15.92
C GLY A 118 -3.18 17.37 16.25
N VAL A 119 -2.76 16.86 17.40
CA VAL A 119 -3.11 15.51 17.89
C VAL A 119 -4.61 15.38 18.14
N GLU A 120 -5.25 16.39 18.75
CA GLU A 120 -6.70 16.38 18.96
C GLU A 120 -7.46 16.30 17.63
N ASP A 121 -7.04 17.05 16.63
CA ASP A 121 -7.65 17.05 15.31
C ASP A 121 -7.44 15.71 14.60
N GLN A 122 -6.23 15.13 14.67
CA GLN A 122 -5.96 13.78 14.19
C GLN A 122 -6.88 12.74 14.83
N LEU A 123 -7.03 12.75 16.16
CA LEU A 123 -7.89 11.82 16.87
C LEU A 123 -9.36 11.97 16.51
N ARG A 124 -9.86 13.21 16.35
CA ARG A 124 -11.26 13.46 15.95
C ARG A 124 -11.57 12.95 14.56
N HIS A 125 -10.58 12.98 13.67
CA HIS A 125 -10.72 12.52 12.29
C HIS A 125 -10.25 11.07 12.06
N LEU A 126 -9.83 10.35 13.12
CA LEU A 126 -9.31 8.98 13.02
C LEU A 126 -10.38 7.99 12.53
N LEU A 127 -11.62 8.28 12.76
CA LEU A 127 -12.75 7.40 12.45
C LEU A 127 -13.60 7.99 11.32
N ASP A 128 -14.07 7.11 10.45
CA ASP A 128 -15.06 7.43 9.42
C ASP A 128 -16.50 7.41 9.98
N ASP A 129 -17.47 7.72 9.12
CA ASP A 129 -18.90 7.77 9.50
C ASP A 129 -19.45 6.39 9.91
N HIS A 130 -18.83 5.30 9.48
CA HIS A 130 -19.21 3.93 9.77
C HIS A 130 -18.61 3.38 11.07
N ALA A 131 -17.83 4.20 11.80
CA ALA A 131 -17.17 3.78 13.02
C ALA A 131 -18.16 3.26 14.07
N THR A 132 -17.81 2.13 14.67
CA THR A 132 -18.60 1.48 15.73
C THR A 132 -18.64 2.33 17.02
N ALA A 133 -19.60 2.05 17.88
CA ALA A 133 -19.69 2.69 19.19
C ALA A 133 -18.43 2.44 20.04
N ALA A 134 -17.80 1.26 19.92
CA ALA A 134 -16.57 0.91 20.61
C ALA A 134 -15.39 1.76 20.11
N GLN A 135 -15.25 1.94 18.80
CA GLN A 135 -14.21 2.80 18.21
C GLN A 135 -14.40 4.27 18.61
N LYS A 136 -15.64 4.77 18.56
CA LYS A 136 -15.97 6.15 19.04
C LYS A 136 -15.63 6.33 20.52
N ALA A 137 -15.92 5.34 21.36
CA ALA A 137 -15.56 5.36 22.77
C ALA A 137 -14.05 5.35 23.00
N ALA A 138 -13.29 4.58 22.23
CA ALA A 138 -11.83 4.54 22.32
C ALA A 138 -11.20 5.90 21.93
N VAL A 139 -11.65 6.53 20.84
CA VAL A 139 -11.17 7.87 20.47
C VAL A 139 -11.53 8.91 21.53
N LYS A 140 -12.75 8.89 22.06
CA LYS A 140 -13.14 9.78 23.17
C LYS A 140 -12.25 9.58 24.39
N LYS A 141 -11.91 8.34 24.72
CA LYS A 141 -11.00 8.01 25.82
C LYS A 141 -9.59 8.55 25.54
N ALA A 142 -9.04 8.35 24.35
CA ALA A 142 -7.73 8.85 23.94
C ALA A 142 -7.67 10.39 24.05
N LEU A 143 -8.72 11.10 23.60
CA LEU A 143 -8.83 12.56 23.77
C LEU A 143 -8.78 12.98 25.23
N GLY A 144 -9.48 12.26 26.14
CA GLY A 144 -9.47 12.55 27.58
C GLY A 144 -8.14 12.28 28.28
N LEU A 145 -7.24 11.47 27.67
CA LEU A 145 -5.91 11.20 28.20
C LEU A 145 -4.88 12.29 27.86
N LEU A 146 -5.16 13.15 26.88
CA LEU A 146 -4.21 14.18 26.43
C LEU A 146 -3.81 15.18 27.52
N ASP A 147 -4.66 15.41 28.52
CA ASP A 147 -4.33 16.30 29.67
C ASP A 147 -3.21 15.74 30.54
N ASP A 148 -3.07 14.44 30.59
CA ASP A 148 -2.16 13.72 31.48
C ASP A 148 -0.97 13.05 30.75
N VAL A 149 -1.04 12.88 29.41
CA VAL A 149 -0.05 12.13 28.64
C VAL A 149 1.35 12.74 28.70
N GLU A 150 1.46 14.05 28.90
CA GLU A 150 2.75 14.75 28.99
C GLU A 150 3.49 14.45 30.32
N THR A 151 2.75 14.24 31.39
CA THR A 151 3.31 14.19 32.74
C THR A 151 3.19 12.83 33.43
N LYS A 152 2.29 11.95 32.94
CA LYS A 152 1.99 10.66 33.60
C LYS A 152 2.27 9.47 32.68
N THR A 153 3.23 8.65 33.04
CA THR A 153 3.55 7.39 32.35
C THR A 153 2.33 6.48 32.19
N SER A 154 1.48 6.39 33.23
CA SER A 154 0.25 5.60 33.18
C SER A 154 -0.75 6.10 32.14
N ALA A 155 -0.79 7.41 31.86
CA ALA A 155 -1.62 7.97 30.80
C ALA A 155 -1.05 7.65 29.42
N GLN A 156 0.28 7.65 29.25
CA GLN A 156 0.96 7.20 28.04
C GLN A 156 0.66 5.74 27.75
N ASP A 157 0.77 4.87 28.76
CA ASP A 157 0.46 3.43 28.63
C ASP A 157 -0.98 3.20 28.21
N GLU A 158 -1.91 3.88 28.85
CA GLU A 158 -3.35 3.74 28.54
C GLU A 158 -3.72 4.35 27.20
N PHE A 159 -3.04 5.44 26.77
CA PHE A 159 -3.22 6.08 25.47
C PHE A 159 -2.83 5.11 24.34
N VAL A 160 -1.62 4.56 24.38
CA VAL A 160 -1.12 3.60 23.39
C VAL A 160 -2.01 2.37 23.34
N LYS A 161 -2.35 1.79 24.49
CA LYS A 161 -3.26 0.64 24.58
C LYS A 161 -4.63 0.94 23.97
N THR A 162 -5.17 2.14 24.22
CA THR A 162 -6.46 2.56 23.69
C THR A 162 -6.42 2.68 22.17
N LEU A 163 -5.38 3.28 21.60
CA LEU A 163 -5.24 3.38 20.14
C LEU A 163 -5.00 2.01 19.49
N LEU A 164 -4.17 1.16 20.09
CA LEU A 164 -3.96 -0.19 19.57
C LEU A 164 -5.24 -1.04 19.59
N SER A 165 -6.22 -0.72 20.45
CA SER A 165 -7.53 -1.40 20.43
C SER A 165 -8.36 -1.09 19.18
N LEU A 166 -8.02 -0.04 18.43
CA LEU A 166 -8.66 0.32 17.16
C LEU A 166 -8.13 -0.49 15.96
N VAL A 167 -6.96 -1.10 16.14
CA VAL A 167 -6.31 -1.88 15.08
C VAL A 167 -6.67 -3.35 15.24
N GLU A 168 -7.00 -4.02 14.16
CA GLU A 168 -7.21 -5.47 14.18
C GLU A 168 -5.95 -6.22 14.62
N PRO A 169 -6.09 -7.36 15.31
CA PRO A 169 -4.94 -8.21 15.64
C PRO A 169 -4.19 -8.63 14.39
N GLU A 170 -2.85 -8.54 14.46
CA GLU A 170 -1.99 -9.00 13.39
C GLU A 170 -2.09 -10.52 13.23
N ALA A 171 -2.24 -10.98 11.98
CA ALA A 171 -2.14 -12.40 11.69
C ALA A 171 -0.72 -12.92 12.03
N PRO A 172 -0.57 -14.12 12.59
CA PRO A 172 0.74 -14.61 13.08
C PRO A 172 1.86 -14.67 12.04
N ASN A 173 1.54 -14.57 10.77
CA ASN A 173 2.47 -14.62 9.63
C ASN A 173 2.51 -13.33 8.80
N ASP A 174 1.81 -12.27 9.22
CA ASP A 174 1.80 -10.98 8.49
C ASP A 174 3.13 -10.23 8.63
N ASN A 175 3.82 -10.42 9.74
CA ASN A 175 5.17 -9.88 9.98
C ASN A 175 5.26 -8.35 9.85
N GLU A 176 4.39 -7.66 10.58
CA GLU A 176 4.27 -6.20 10.57
C GLU A 176 4.70 -5.55 11.90
N GLY A 177 5.15 -6.35 12.87
CA GLY A 177 5.64 -5.89 14.16
C GLY A 177 4.55 -5.52 15.18
N LEU A 178 3.28 -5.51 14.79
CA LEU A 178 2.18 -5.06 15.65
C LEU A 178 2.01 -5.91 16.92
N SER A 179 2.22 -7.22 16.83
CA SER A 179 2.16 -8.12 17.97
C SER A 179 3.22 -7.82 19.02
N VAL A 180 4.42 -7.44 18.60
CA VAL A 180 5.51 -7.02 19.49
C VAL A 180 5.19 -5.66 20.12
N ILE A 181 4.72 -4.69 19.33
CA ILE A 181 4.32 -3.37 19.83
C ILE A 181 3.25 -3.51 20.93
N ARG A 182 2.27 -4.39 20.73
CA ARG A 182 1.20 -4.66 21.73
C ARG A 182 1.69 -5.26 23.03
N SER A 183 2.85 -5.92 23.05
CA SER A 183 3.42 -6.56 24.25
C SER A 183 4.22 -5.61 25.14
N GLN A 184 4.49 -4.38 24.66
CA GLN A 184 5.30 -3.37 25.36
C GLN A 184 4.44 -2.41 26.17
N ALA A 185 5.06 -1.73 27.16
CA ALA A 185 4.44 -0.59 27.82
C ALA A 185 4.29 0.58 26.85
N GLY A 186 3.17 1.28 26.88
CA GLY A 186 2.89 2.38 25.94
C GLY A 186 3.89 3.53 26.03
N SER A 187 4.37 3.82 27.24
CA SER A 187 5.43 4.80 27.50
C SER A 187 6.75 4.42 26.84
N GLU A 188 7.11 3.13 26.82
CA GLU A 188 8.30 2.63 26.11
C GLU A 188 8.13 2.77 24.60
N VAL A 189 6.95 2.44 24.07
CA VAL A 189 6.61 2.62 22.66
C VAL A 189 6.76 4.09 22.24
N LEU A 190 6.22 5.03 23.01
CA LEU A 190 6.36 6.46 22.71
C LEU A 190 7.81 6.94 22.84
N ALA A 191 8.58 6.43 23.80
CA ALA A 191 9.99 6.81 23.95
C ALA A 191 10.84 6.44 22.72
N LYS A 192 10.54 5.35 22.01
CA LYS A 192 11.24 4.95 20.79
C LYS A 192 11.07 5.93 19.63
N LEU A 193 10.03 6.75 19.65
CA LEU A 193 9.77 7.79 18.65
C LEU A 193 10.54 9.11 18.94
N GLU A 194 11.30 9.18 20.03
CA GLU A 194 12.14 10.35 20.35
C GLU A 194 13.34 10.50 19.40
N THR A 195 13.84 9.40 18.87
CA THR A 195 15.01 9.38 18.00
C THR A 195 14.61 9.42 16.51
N PRO A 196 15.18 10.33 15.71
CA PRO A 196 14.90 10.38 14.26
C PRO A 196 15.16 9.04 13.58
N ILE A 197 14.32 8.71 12.60
CA ILE A 197 14.55 7.56 11.74
C ILE A 197 15.32 8.03 10.50
N LEU A 198 16.48 7.42 10.28
CA LEU A 198 17.32 7.68 9.12
C LEU A 198 17.18 6.52 8.15
N LEU A 199 16.70 6.78 6.94
CA LEU A 199 16.67 5.77 5.88
C LEU A 199 17.98 5.80 5.09
N PRO A 200 18.56 4.63 4.80
CA PRO A 200 19.67 4.55 3.83
C PRO A 200 19.22 5.11 2.48
N THR A 201 19.99 6.02 1.91
CA THR A 201 19.77 6.50 0.53
C THR A 201 20.72 5.80 -0.42
N VAL A 202 20.25 5.49 -1.62
CA VAL A 202 21.16 5.11 -2.71
C VAL A 202 21.84 6.38 -3.19
N PRO A 203 23.18 6.42 -3.28
CA PRO A 203 23.86 7.53 -3.88
C PRO A 203 23.44 7.68 -5.34
N ASN A 204 22.95 8.85 -5.73
CA ASN A 204 23.13 9.31 -7.09
C ASN A 204 24.62 9.63 -7.22
N ASP A 205 25.31 8.97 -8.13
CA ASP A 205 26.72 9.25 -8.49
C ASP A 205 27.81 8.88 -7.46
N GLY A 206 27.63 7.80 -6.70
CA GLY A 206 28.74 7.18 -5.96
C GLY A 206 29.13 7.84 -4.64
N GLN A 207 28.36 8.76 -4.10
CA GLN A 207 28.54 9.29 -2.74
C GLN A 207 27.41 8.80 -1.83
N GLY A 208 27.72 7.93 -0.89
CA GLY A 208 26.81 7.43 0.14
C GLY A 208 26.30 8.58 1.02
N GLY A 209 24.98 8.67 1.17
CA GLY A 209 24.33 9.61 2.06
C GLY A 209 23.22 8.93 2.86
N VAL A 210 22.84 9.52 3.99
CA VAL A 210 21.64 9.19 4.75
C VAL A 210 20.69 10.36 4.66
N THR A 211 19.41 10.10 4.33
CA THR A 211 18.38 11.14 4.38
C THR A 211 17.68 11.08 5.73
N ALA A 212 17.73 12.16 6.49
CA ALA A 212 16.91 12.32 7.67
C ALA A 212 15.44 12.49 7.23
N VAL A 213 14.59 11.61 7.69
CA VAL A 213 13.14 11.75 7.48
C VAL A 213 12.65 12.86 8.40
N GLY A 214 12.43 14.05 7.81
CA GLY A 214 12.04 15.25 8.56
C GLY A 214 12.71 16.57 8.13
N GLY A 215 13.69 16.52 7.21
CA GLY A 215 14.34 17.70 6.64
C GLY A 215 13.85 17.97 5.22
N GLY A 216 13.24 19.16 5.01
CA GLY A 216 12.63 19.58 3.78
C GLY A 216 13.51 19.45 2.55
N GLY A 217 12.97 18.87 1.52
CA GLY A 217 13.52 18.78 0.18
C GLY A 217 12.47 18.39 -0.83
N GLY A 218 12.00 19.36 -1.60
CA GLY A 218 11.39 19.19 -2.91
C GLY A 218 10.06 18.45 -2.96
N ALA A 219 8.96 19.21 -2.91
CA ALA A 219 7.64 18.71 -3.27
C ALA A 219 7.64 18.23 -4.71
N SER A 220 7.37 16.95 -4.95
CA SER A 220 6.78 16.46 -6.19
C SER A 220 5.37 15.98 -5.88
N ASP A 221 4.42 16.47 -6.71
CA ASP A 221 2.99 16.20 -6.67
C ASP A 221 2.71 14.69 -6.51
N GLY A 222 1.99 14.31 -5.49
CA GLY A 222 1.43 12.96 -5.36
C GLY A 222 1.92 12.15 -4.17
N GLY A 223 1.36 12.37 -3.02
CA GLY A 223 1.52 11.53 -1.85
C GLY A 223 2.40 12.11 -0.78
N GLY A 224 1.80 12.91 0.08
CA GLY A 224 2.46 13.42 1.28
C GLY A 224 3.17 12.32 2.05
N VAL A 225 4.42 12.54 2.40
CA VAL A 225 5.17 11.75 3.36
C VAL A 225 4.25 11.46 4.54
N LEU A 226 4.21 10.22 5.02
CA LEU A 226 3.30 9.74 6.06
C LEU A 226 3.31 10.54 7.38
N GLY A 227 4.02 11.66 7.47
CA GLY A 227 4.18 12.45 8.70
C GLY A 227 4.78 11.67 9.88
N ILE A 228 5.26 10.46 9.60
CA ILE A 228 5.62 9.46 10.59
C ILE A 228 7.11 9.55 10.97
N GLY A 229 7.94 10.20 10.19
CA GLY A 229 9.40 10.14 10.37
C GLY A 229 10.08 11.42 10.89
N GLY A 230 9.31 12.44 11.32
CA GLY A 230 9.87 13.69 11.84
C GLY A 230 10.50 13.54 13.23
N PHE A 231 11.48 14.40 13.53
CA PHE A 231 12.02 14.52 14.87
C PHE A 231 11.10 15.36 15.74
N PHE A 232 10.60 14.79 16.83
CA PHE A 232 9.81 15.51 17.81
C PHE A 232 10.38 15.27 19.21
N SER A 233 10.96 16.29 19.77
CA SER A 233 11.44 16.27 21.16
C SER A 233 10.30 16.33 22.18
N SER A 234 9.11 16.78 21.77
CA SER A 234 7.96 16.91 22.64
C SER A 234 7.18 15.59 22.78
N VAL A 235 6.46 15.43 23.87
CA VAL A 235 5.57 14.29 24.09
C VAL A 235 4.42 14.30 23.07
N PHE A 236 3.83 15.47 22.78
CA PHE A 236 2.73 15.58 21.81
C PHE A 236 3.18 15.25 20.39
N GLY A 237 4.39 15.59 19.98
CA GLY A 237 4.95 15.19 18.71
C GLY A 237 5.05 13.67 18.57
N ARG A 238 5.54 12.97 19.61
CA ARG A 238 5.60 11.49 19.64
C ARG A 238 4.21 10.85 19.64
N VAL A 239 3.29 11.43 20.39
CA VAL A 239 1.88 11.01 20.42
C VAL A 239 1.24 11.13 19.02
N GLY A 240 1.45 12.26 18.33
CA GLY A 240 0.97 12.46 16.96
C GLY A 240 1.55 11.46 15.97
N GLN A 241 2.86 11.15 16.07
CA GLN A 241 3.47 10.09 15.26
C GLN A 241 2.84 8.73 15.54
N PHE A 242 2.54 8.41 16.81
CA PHE A 242 1.91 7.15 17.15
C PHE A 242 0.46 7.07 16.62
N VAL A 243 -0.30 8.18 16.62
CA VAL A 243 -1.62 8.27 15.98
C VAL A 243 -1.50 7.97 14.47
N ASN A 244 -0.51 8.55 13.80
CA ASN A 244 -0.25 8.28 12.39
C ASN A 244 0.11 6.80 12.12
N ALA A 245 0.98 6.22 12.96
CA ALA A 245 1.31 4.79 12.85
C ALA A 245 0.08 3.91 13.06
N THR A 246 -0.77 4.22 14.06
CA THR A 246 -2.03 3.53 14.30
C THR A 246 -2.93 3.59 13.07
N THR A 247 -3.08 4.76 12.45
CA THR A 247 -3.87 4.94 11.23
C THR A 247 -3.36 4.09 10.09
N TRP A 248 -2.03 4.05 9.91
CA TRP A 248 -1.43 3.22 8.87
C TRP A 248 -1.77 1.73 9.06
N TYR A 249 -1.67 1.21 10.29
CA TYR A 249 -2.06 -0.18 10.59
C TYR A 249 -3.56 -0.43 10.36
N MET A 250 -4.44 0.52 10.72
CA MET A 250 -5.88 0.42 10.45
C MET A 250 -6.15 0.32 8.95
N MET A 251 -5.56 1.22 8.15
CA MET A 251 -5.76 1.23 6.69
C MET A 251 -5.14 0.01 6.02
N LYS A 252 -4.03 -0.49 6.56
CA LYS A 252 -3.42 -1.72 6.11
C LYS A 252 -4.31 -2.94 6.32
N SER A 253 -4.94 -3.07 7.50
CA SER A 253 -5.94 -4.10 7.77
C SER A 253 -7.12 -3.97 6.81
N ARG A 254 -7.67 -2.76 6.68
CA ARG A 254 -8.80 -2.45 5.80
C ARG A 254 -8.51 -2.82 4.34
N SER A 255 -7.33 -2.49 3.82
CA SER A 255 -6.94 -2.86 2.44
C SER A 255 -7.00 -4.38 2.22
N GLY A 256 -6.54 -5.15 3.20
CA GLY A 256 -6.65 -6.61 3.18
C GLY A 256 -8.11 -7.09 3.16
N THR A 257 -8.95 -6.51 4.03
CA THR A 257 -10.39 -6.82 4.11
C THR A 257 -11.12 -6.53 2.80
N VAL A 258 -10.88 -5.35 2.19
CA VAL A 258 -11.46 -4.99 0.89
C VAL A 258 -10.98 -5.94 -0.23
N GLY A 259 -9.72 -6.37 -0.19
CA GLY A 259 -9.21 -7.36 -1.14
C GLY A 259 -9.94 -8.70 -1.05
N VAL A 260 -10.14 -9.19 0.17
CA VAL A 260 -10.78 -10.50 0.44
C VAL A 260 -12.28 -10.47 0.24
N ASN A 261 -12.96 -9.48 0.85
CA ASN A 261 -14.43 -9.43 0.92
C ASN A 261 -15.05 -8.64 -0.24
N GLY A 262 -14.29 -7.77 -0.89
CA GLY A 262 -14.76 -6.90 -1.97
C GLY A 262 -14.28 -7.34 -3.34
N LEU A 263 -12.99 -7.14 -3.64
CA LEU A 263 -12.46 -7.34 -4.99
C LEU A 263 -12.51 -8.82 -5.43
N ALA A 264 -12.17 -9.77 -4.54
CA ALA A 264 -12.19 -11.19 -4.90
C ALA A 264 -13.60 -11.69 -5.24
N PRO A 265 -14.67 -11.40 -4.48
CA PRO A 265 -16.05 -11.68 -4.87
C PRO A 265 -16.48 -10.98 -6.17
N ALA A 266 -16.09 -9.73 -6.40
CA ALA A 266 -16.40 -9.02 -7.64
C ALA A 266 -15.76 -9.71 -8.87
N ILE A 267 -14.50 -10.12 -8.78
CA ILE A 267 -13.82 -10.89 -9.83
C ILE A 267 -14.52 -12.24 -10.06
N ARG A 268 -14.96 -12.93 -9.01
CA ARG A 268 -15.75 -14.18 -9.13
C ARG A 268 -17.05 -13.96 -9.88
N ALA A 269 -17.78 -12.89 -9.55
CA ALA A 269 -19.03 -12.54 -10.23
C ALA A 269 -18.82 -12.23 -11.71
N VAL A 270 -17.76 -11.47 -12.05
CA VAL A 270 -17.38 -11.21 -13.45
C VAL A 270 -17.04 -12.50 -14.19
N LYS A 271 -16.19 -13.36 -13.61
CA LYS A 271 -15.78 -14.61 -14.22
C LYS A 271 -16.92 -15.62 -14.38
N ALA A 272 -17.92 -15.58 -13.49
CA ALA A 272 -19.11 -16.40 -13.63
C ALA A 272 -19.95 -16.01 -14.86
N LYS A 273 -19.95 -14.73 -15.25
CA LYS A 273 -20.64 -14.22 -16.45
C LYS A 273 -19.81 -14.30 -17.71
N ALA A 274 -18.48 -14.19 -17.61
CA ALA A 274 -17.53 -14.19 -18.71
C ALA A 274 -16.31 -15.11 -18.40
N PRO A 275 -16.48 -16.45 -18.47
CA PRO A 275 -15.44 -17.40 -18.09
C PRO A 275 -14.14 -17.26 -18.89
N GLY A 276 -14.22 -16.85 -20.16
CA GLY A 276 -13.09 -16.65 -21.07
C GLY A 276 -12.35 -15.33 -20.89
N LEU A 277 -12.88 -14.38 -20.10
CA LEU A 277 -12.27 -13.07 -19.87
C LEU A 277 -10.93 -13.23 -19.13
N ARG A 278 -9.88 -12.56 -19.59
CA ARG A 278 -8.64 -12.44 -18.83
C ARG A 278 -8.80 -11.39 -17.75
N VAL A 279 -8.23 -11.63 -16.58
CA VAL A 279 -8.29 -10.72 -15.42
C VAL A 279 -6.88 -10.35 -14.98
N HIS A 280 -6.61 -9.05 -15.00
CA HIS A 280 -5.34 -8.46 -14.61
C HIS A 280 -5.54 -7.61 -13.35
N VAL A 281 -4.88 -8.00 -12.27
CA VAL A 281 -5.02 -7.30 -10.98
C VAL A 281 -3.81 -6.40 -10.78
N VAL A 282 -4.05 -5.10 -10.63
CA VAL A 282 -3.02 -4.06 -10.46
C VAL A 282 -3.29 -3.30 -9.18
N GLY A 283 -2.27 -3.09 -8.36
CA GLY A 283 -2.42 -2.30 -7.14
C GLY A 283 -1.17 -1.54 -6.75
N HIS A 284 -1.35 -0.29 -6.33
CA HIS A 284 -0.31 0.60 -5.85
C HIS A 284 -0.34 0.72 -4.33
N SER A 285 0.83 0.67 -3.68
CA SER A 285 0.95 0.89 -2.24
C SER A 285 0.08 -0.08 -1.42
N LEU A 286 -0.80 0.41 -0.52
CA LEU A 286 -1.81 -0.43 0.15
C LEU A 286 -2.84 -1.05 -0.82
N GLY A 287 -3.06 -0.46 -2.00
CA GLY A 287 -3.79 -1.12 -3.09
C GLY A 287 -3.07 -2.36 -3.62
N GLY A 288 -1.73 -2.38 -3.54
CA GLY A 288 -0.93 -3.59 -3.79
C GLY A 288 -1.18 -4.69 -2.76
N ARG A 289 -1.29 -4.33 -1.46
CA ARG A 289 -1.72 -5.27 -0.41
C ARG A 289 -3.14 -5.78 -0.65
N LEU A 290 -4.07 -4.90 -1.00
CA LEU A 290 -5.44 -5.24 -1.39
C LEU A 290 -5.45 -6.26 -2.54
N SER A 291 -4.65 -6.02 -3.57
CA SER A 291 -4.52 -6.89 -4.75
C SER A 291 -3.93 -8.26 -4.40
N ALA A 292 -2.91 -8.30 -3.53
CA ALA A 292 -2.33 -9.55 -3.03
C ALA A 292 -3.31 -10.33 -2.13
N ALA A 293 -4.09 -9.63 -1.30
CA ALA A 293 -5.15 -10.22 -0.47
C ALA A 293 -6.29 -10.79 -1.32
N CYS A 294 -6.68 -10.08 -2.38
CA CYS A 294 -7.60 -10.58 -3.39
C CYS A 294 -7.08 -11.88 -4.03
N ALA A 295 -5.84 -11.89 -4.50
CA ALA A 295 -5.23 -13.09 -5.10
C ALA A 295 -5.20 -14.26 -4.10
N LYS A 296 -4.83 -13.99 -2.82
CA LYS A 296 -4.89 -15.00 -1.76
C LYS A 296 -6.32 -15.53 -1.55
N ALA A 297 -7.33 -14.68 -1.52
CA ALA A 297 -8.72 -15.11 -1.38
C ALA A 297 -9.19 -15.97 -2.56
N LEU A 298 -8.63 -15.77 -3.75
CA LEU A 298 -8.94 -16.58 -4.93
C LEU A 298 -8.31 -18.00 -4.88
N THR A 299 -7.43 -18.30 -3.92
CA THR A 299 -6.96 -19.69 -3.69
C THR A 299 -8.04 -20.60 -3.12
N THR A 300 -9.05 -20.03 -2.43
CA THR A 300 -10.15 -20.79 -1.85
C THR A 300 -11.21 -21.16 -2.91
N ALA A 301 -12.01 -22.19 -2.61
CA ALA A 301 -13.04 -22.68 -3.53
C ALA A 301 -14.23 -21.68 -3.70
N PRO A 302 -14.73 -21.49 -4.93
CA PRO A 302 -14.19 -22.02 -6.18
C PRO A 302 -12.89 -21.31 -6.55
N LYS A 303 -11.80 -22.09 -6.69
CA LYS A 303 -10.47 -21.57 -7.04
C LYS A 303 -10.51 -20.85 -8.38
N LEU A 304 -9.95 -19.64 -8.41
CA LEU A 304 -9.89 -18.82 -9.59
C LEU A 304 -8.49 -18.24 -9.74
N GLN A 305 -8.00 -18.19 -10.98
CA GLN A 305 -6.66 -17.69 -11.28
C GLN A 305 -6.76 -16.38 -12.07
N PRO A 306 -6.29 -15.25 -11.52
CA PRO A 306 -6.05 -14.06 -12.34
C PRO A 306 -4.95 -14.35 -13.36
N ASP A 307 -5.05 -13.72 -14.53
CA ASP A 307 -4.09 -13.94 -15.62
C ASP A 307 -2.77 -13.19 -15.37
N SER A 308 -2.79 -12.05 -14.66
CA SER A 308 -1.57 -11.39 -14.13
C SER A 308 -1.84 -10.67 -12.80
N LEU A 309 -0.77 -10.47 -12.01
CA LEU A 309 -0.78 -9.66 -10.79
C LEU A 309 0.39 -8.68 -10.85
N SER A 310 0.09 -7.38 -10.75
CA SER A 310 1.08 -6.32 -10.75
C SER A 310 1.01 -5.54 -9.44
N LEU A 311 2.07 -5.62 -8.65
CA LEU A 311 2.24 -4.97 -7.36
C LEU A 311 3.20 -3.79 -7.54
N LEU A 312 2.66 -2.57 -7.47
CA LEU A 312 3.41 -1.34 -7.75
C LEU A 312 3.77 -0.67 -6.44
N GLU A 313 5.06 -0.64 -6.08
CA GLU A 313 5.56 -0.08 -4.80
C GLU A 313 4.68 -0.51 -3.61
N ALA A 314 4.34 -1.81 -3.55
CA ALA A 314 3.30 -2.30 -2.65
C ALA A 314 3.70 -2.19 -1.16
N ALA A 315 2.72 -1.90 -0.30
CA ALA A 315 2.93 -1.67 1.12
C ALA A 315 2.51 -2.88 1.97
N PHE A 316 3.33 -3.94 1.94
CA PHE A 316 3.27 -5.08 2.85
C PHE A 316 4.68 -5.66 3.05
N SER A 317 4.83 -6.53 4.04
CA SER A 317 6.13 -7.12 4.40
C SER A 317 6.86 -7.70 3.18
N HIS A 318 8.13 -7.39 3.02
CA HIS A 318 8.98 -7.96 1.98
C HIS A 318 9.14 -9.49 2.11
N TYR A 319 8.78 -10.07 3.28
CA TYR A 319 8.67 -11.52 3.49
C TYR A 319 7.28 -12.07 3.16
N GLY A 320 6.37 -11.27 2.62
CA GLY A 320 4.99 -11.67 2.37
C GLY A 320 4.84 -12.94 1.53
N PHE A 321 5.75 -13.20 0.59
CA PHE A 321 5.76 -14.40 -0.24
C PHE A 321 6.75 -15.48 0.21
N SER A 322 7.52 -15.27 1.27
CA SER A 322 8.57 -16.16 1.71
C SER A 322 8.02 -17.51 2.23
N ALA A 323 8.84 -18.55 2.15
CA ALA A 323 8.56 -19.82 2.82
C ALA A 323 8.81 -19.72 4.35
N ASN A 324 9.68 -18.77 4.76
CA ASN A 324 9.99 -18.47 6.15
C ASN A 324 10.20 -16.97 6.33
N ASN A 325 9.32 -16.33 7.07
CA ASN A 325 9.31 -14.88 7.32
C ASN A 325 10.31 -14.41 8.40
N GLY A 326 11.26 -15.26 8.80
CA GLY A 326 12.21 -14.97 9.87
C GLY A 326 11.77 -15.48 11.24
N HIS A 327 10.48 -15.79 11.43
CA HIS A 327 9.91 -16.36 12.67
C HIS A 327 9.50 -17.83 12.52
N GLY A 328 10.03 -18.53 11.52
CA GLY A 328 9.72 -19.94 11.26
C GLY A 328 8.31 -20.18 10.66
N LYS A 329 7.66 -19.16 10.13
CA LYS A 329 6.33 -19.23 9.52
C LYS A 329 6.38 -18.82 8.06
N PRO A 330 5.49 -19.34 7.19
CA PRO A 330 5.35 -18.81 5.84
C PRO A 330 4.85 -17.37 5.88
N GLY A 331 5.25 -16.55 4.91
CA GLY A 331 4.74 -15.19 4.73
C GLY A 331 3.23 -15.18 4.47
N PHE A 332 2.58 -14.05 4.74
CA PHE A 332 1.11 -13.93 4.72
C PHE A 332 0.49 -14.23 3.35
N PHE A 333 1.22 -13.96 2.27
CA PHE A 333 0.78 -14.21 0.89
C PHE A 333 1.48 -15.41 0.24
N ARG A 334 2.13 -16.26 1.03
CA ARG A 334 2.86 -17.45 0.50
C ARG A 334 2.01 -18.35 -0.39
N GLU A 335 0.74 -18.53 -0.06
CA GLU A 335 -0.18 -19.39 -0.80
C GLU A 335 -0.33 -18.93 -2.27
N VAL A 336 -0.24 -17.62 -2.54
CA VAL A 336 -0.32 -17.09 -3.92
C VAL A 336 0.74 -17.72 -4.83
N ILE A 337 1.95 -17.94 -4.29
CA ILE A 337 3.07 -18.54 -5.01
C ILE A 337 3.01 -20.07 -4.92
N ALA A 338 2.84 -20.62 -3.72
CA ALA A 338 2.87 -22.07 -3.49
C ALA A 338 1.80 -22.80 -4.31
N GLU A 339 0.63 -22.18 -4.47
CA GLU A 339 -0.48 -22.76 -5.25
C GLU A 339 -0.53 -22.25 -6.69
N LYS A 340 0.45 -21.45 -7.11
CA LYS A 340 0.53 -20.86 -8.45
C LYS A 340 -0.79 -20.22 -8.87
N ILE A 341 -1.34 -19.38 -7.97
CA ILE A 341 -2.68 -18.80 -8.17
C ILE A 341 -2.71 -17.84 -9.35
N VAL A 342 -1.61 -17.15 -9.64
CA VAL A 342 -1.48 -16.30 -10.84
C VAL A 342 -1.09 -17.17 -12.02
N LYS A 343 -1.91 -17.17 -13.07
CA LYS A 343 -1.73 -18.01 -14.26
C LYS A 343 -0.55 -17.57 -15.13
N GLY A 344 -0.32 -16.26 -15.22
CA GLY A 344 0.76 -15.65 -15.98
C GLY A 344 1.74 -14.91 -15.05
N PRO A 345 2.28 -13.75 -15.48
CA PRO A 345 3.27 -13.02 -14.71
C PRO A 345 2.74 -12.46 -13.39
N LEU A 346 3.56 -12.56 -12.34
CA LEU A 346 3.45 -11.79 -11.12
C LEU A 346 4.66 -10.86 -11.07
N ILE A 347 4.43 -9.55 -11.16
CA ILE A 347 5.48 -8.53 -11.07
C ILE A 347 5.33 -7.73 -9.78
N SER A 348 6.45 -7.33 -9.19
CA SER A 348 6.54 -6.40 -8.06
C SER A 348 7.57 -5.34 -8.38
N THR A 349 7.13 -4.10 -8.61
CA THR A 349 8.06 -2.97 -8.71
C THR A 349 8.48 -2.52 -7.33
N PHE A 350 9.71 -2.08 -7.20
CA PHE A 350 10.25 -1.52 -5.98
C PHE A 350 11.34 -0.50 -6.28
N SER A 351 11.53 0.44 -5.36
CA SER A 351 12.61 1.43 -5.46
C SER A 351 13.15 1.80 -4.09
N MET A 352 14.47 1.83 -3.94
CA MET A 352 15.09 2.37 -2.74
C MET A 352 14.83 3.88 -2.56
N GLN A 353 14.30 4.54 -3.59
CA GLN A 353 13.83 5.94 -3.53
C GLN A 353 12.40 6.06 -3.00
N ASP A 354 11.69 4.94 -2.77
CA ASP A 354 10.42 4.93 -2.07
C ASP A 354 10.62 5.21 -0.57
N THR A 355 10.54 6.48 -0.22
CA THR A 355 10.66 6.94 1.16
C THR A 355 9.37 6.71 1.96
N VAL A 356 8.22 6.55 1.31
CA VAL A 356 6.93 6.36 1.99
C VAL A 356 6.85 4.96 2.59
N VAL A 357 7.04 3.92 1.78
CA VAL A 357 7.09 2.53 2.27
C VAL A 357 8.30 2.34 3.19
N GLY A 358 9.45 2.91 2.83
CA GLY A 358 10.65 2.84 3.66
C GLY A 358 10.44 3.41 5.07
N THR A 359 9.84 4.60 5.19
CA THR A 359 9.55 5.24 6.48
C THR A 359 8.53 4.45 7.28
N ALA A 360 7.43 3.99 6.66
CA ALA A 360 6.40 3.24 7.36
C ALA A 360 6.97 1.97 8.01
N TYR A 361 7.82 1.23 7.28
CA TYR A 361 8.43 0.01 7.78
C TYR A 361 9.57 0.27 8.77
N ALA A 362 10.34 1.34 8.58
CA ALA A 362 11.36 1.74 9.54
C ALA A 362 10.74 2.17 10.89
N VAL A 363 9.57 2.82 10.87
CA VAL A 363 8.80 3.11 12.10
C VAL A 363 8.30 1.81 12.73
N ALA A 364 7.74 0.89 11.95
CA ALA A 364 7.28 -0.41 12.45
C ALA A 364 8.42 -1.19 13.11
N SER A 365 9.59 -1.25 12.48
CA SER A 365 10.81 -1.87 13.00
C SER A 365 11.26 -1.21 14.32
N ARG A 366 11.33 0.12 14.36
CA ARG A 366 11.70 0.87 15.55
C ARG A 366 10.74 0.61 16.72
N LEU A 367 9.45 0.63 16.46
CA LEU A 367 8.44 0.39 17.50
C LEU A 367 8.46 -1.06 17.99
N ALA A 368 8.76 -2.02 17.11
CA ALA A 368 8.90 -3.43 17.46
C ALA A 368 10.20 -3.76 18.19
N ASP A 369 11.13 -2.80 18.37
CA ASP A 369 12.42 -2.98 19.04
C ASP A 369 13.37 -3.94 18.31
N ASP A 370 13.26 -3.98 17.00
CA ASP A 370 14.19 -4.74 16.19
C ASP A 370 15.54 -4.01 16.08
N ASN A 371 16.60 -4.77 15.86
CA ASN A 371 17.97 -4.29 15.96
C ASN A 371 18.27 -3.25 14.89
N THR A 372 18.79 -2.12 15.29
CA THR A 372 18.70 -0.82 14.63
C THR A 372 19.73 -0.53 13.53
N GLU A 373 20.62 -1.47 13.20
CA GLU A 373 21.68 -1.23 12.20
C GLU A 373 21.16 -1.28 10.75
N ALA A 374 20.02 -1.96 10.52
CA ALA A 374 19.47 -2.22 9.19
C ALA A 374 18.05 -1.65 8.98
N ILE A 375 17.65 -0.61 9.75
CA ILE A 375 16.27 -0.08 9.71
C ILE A 375 15.86 0.29 8.29
N GLY A 376 14.83 -0.43 7.78
CA GLY A 376 14.20 -0.18 6.50
C GLY A 376 14.93 -0.75 5.29
N ASP A 377 16.05 -1.44 5.45
CA ASP A 377 16.76 -2.12 4.36
C ASP A 377 16.25 -3.55 4.10
N GLU A 378 16.89 -4.27 3.16
CA GLU A 378 16.51 -5.63 2.78
C GLU A 378 16.79 -6.69 3.87
N ASN A 379 17.57 -6.37 4.89
CA ASN A 379 17.90 -7.25 6.01
C ASN A 379 17.05 -6.98 7.25
N ASP A 380 16.30 -5.88 7.27
CA ASP A 380 15.37 -5.58 8.35
C ASP A 380 14.31 -6.66 8.50
N GLN A 381 13.98 -7.05 9.72
CA GLN A 381 12.90 -8.00 9.98
C GLN A 381 11.54 -7.46 9.51
N TYR A 382 11.35 -6.14 9.57
CA TYR A 382 10.12 -5.45 9.20
C TYR A 382 10.32 -4.51 8.00
N GLY A 383 10.80 -5.03 6.89
CA GLY A 383 10.97 -4.28 5.66
C GLY A 383 9.75 -4.33 4.74
N GLY A 384 9.55 -3.29 3.91
CA GLY A 384 8.46 -3.20 2.94
C GLY A 384 8.85 -3.64 1.53
N ILE A 385 7.96 -4.39 0.87
CA ILE A 385 8.22 -4.93 -0.48
C ILE A 385 8.41 -3.83 -1.53
N GLY A 386 7.69 -2.70 -1.41
CA GLY A 386 7.79 -1.59 -2.38
C GLY A 386 9.13 -0.85 -2.32
N ARG A 387 9.91 -1.02 -1.23
CA ARG A 387 11.27 -0.49 -1.12
C ARG A 387 12.35 -1.53 -1.41
N ASN A 388 12.17 -2.76 -0.94
CA ASN A 388 13.23 -3.78 -0.89
C ASN A 388 13.03 -4.89 -1.93
N GLY A 389 11.88 -4.95 -2.60
CA GLY A 389 11.46 -6.14 -3.35
C GLY A 389 11.11 -7.31 -2.41
N THR A 390 10.77 -8.47 -2.96
CA THR A 390 10.53 -9.67 -2.14
C THR A 390 11.84 -10.21 -1.60
N GLN A 391 11.86 -10.54 -0.30
CA GLN A 391 12.99 -11.12 0.40
C GLN A 391 12.67 -12.53 0.89
N LYS A 392 13.68 -13.37 1.14
CA LYS A 392 13.55 -14.77 1.60
C LYS A 392 12.53 -15.60 0.79
N THR A 393 12.33 -15.24 -0.48
CA THR A 393 11.44 -15.94 -1.43
C THR A 393 12.31 -16.64 -2.47
N THR A 394 12.27 -17.96 -2.53
CA THR A 394 13.08 -18.75 -3.47
C THR A 394 12.58 -18.66 -4.89
N GLU A 395 11.27 -18.51 -5.07
CA GLU A 395 10.60 -18.35 -6.36
C GLU A 395 10.55 -16.86 -6.75
N GLN A 396 11.71 -16.24 -6.93
CA GLN A 396 11.84 -14.87 -7.39
C GLN A 396 12.89 -14.72 -8.47
N ALA A 397 12.70 -13.70 -9.31
CA ALA A 397 13.69 -13.22 -10.26
C ALA A 397 13.82 -11.70 -10.10
N ARG A 398 15.04 -11.21 -9.83
CA ARG A 398 15.31 -9.77 -9.70
C ARG A 398 15.94 -9.26 -11.00
N GLN A 399 15.42 -8.17 -11.51
CA GLN A 399 15.95 -7.47 -12.67
C GLN A 399 15.62 -5.97 -12.57
N THR A 400 16.40 -5.15 -13.24
CA THR A 400 16.10 -3.71 -13.34
C THR A 400 14.84 -3.50 -14.20
N LEU A 401 14.03 -2.50 -13.89
CA LEU A 401 12.96 -2.03 -14.77
C LEU A 401 13.52 -1.68 -16.15
N HIS A 402 12.89 -2.17 -17.20
CA HIS A 402 13.29 -1.90 -18.57
C HIS A 402 12.62 -0.66 -19.14
N LEU A 403 13.36 0.13 -19.88
CA LEU A 403 12.77 1.20 -20.69
C LEU A 403 11.80 0.64 -21.72
N PRO A 404 10.75 1.39 -22.13
CA PRO A 404 9.84 0.96 -23.18
C PRO A 404 10.57 0.57 -24.47
N GLY A 405 10.27 -0.62 -24.98
CA GLY A 405 10.92 -1.21 -26.15
C GLY A 405 11.81 -2.41 -25.83
N ALA A 406 12.26 -2.57 -24.58
CA ALA A 406 13.06 -3.72 -24.19
C ALA A 406 12.17 -4.90 -23.76
N ALA A 407 12.54 -6.12 -24.13
CA ALA A 407 11.76 -7.31 -23.81
C ALA A 407 11.92 -7.73 -22.33
N TYR A 408 10.83 -8.20 -21.75
CA TYR A 408 10.82 -8.92 -20.47
C TYR A 408 10.74 -10.43 -20.72
N ALA A 409 11.42 -11.21 -19.88
CA ALA A 409 11.26 -12.66 -19.80
C ALA A 409 10.54 -13.00 -18.48
N PHE A 410 9.26 -13.35 -18.57
CA PHE A 410 8.46 -13.71 -17.40
C PHE A 410 8.26 -15.23 -17.32
N THR A 411 8.33 -15.74 -16.09
CA THR A 411 8.10 -17.16 -15.76
C THR A 411 6.93 -17.27 -14.80
N THR A 412 5.98 -18.14 -15.09
CA THR A 412 4.83 -18.41 -14.20
C THR A 412 5.26 -19.01 -12.87
N GLY A 413 4.64 -18.59 -11.79
CA GLY A 413 4.94 -19.06 -10.42
C GLY A 413 6.20 -18.44 -9.83
N VAL A 414 6.71 -17.37 -10.43
CA VAL A 414 7.86 -16.60 -9.98
C VAL A 414 7.42 -15.17 -9.74
N VAL A 415 7.88 -14.56 -8.66
CA VAL A 415 7.75 -13.10 -8.41
C VAL A 415 8.87 -12.40 -9.15
N HIS A 416 8.54 -11.61 -10.15
CA HIS A 416 9.50 -10.79 -10.88
C HIS A 416 9.68 -9.46 -10.13
N ASN A 417 10.76 -9.35 -9.36
CA ASN A 417 11.16 -8.13 -8.69
C ASN A 417 11.79 -7.17 -9.70
N LEU A 418 11.10 -6.09 -9.99
CA LEU A 418 11.51 -5.08 -10.97
C LEU A 418 12.06 -3.85 -10.25
N ASP A 419 13.37 -3.72 -10.24
CA ASP A 419 14.11 -2.67 -9.54
C ASP A 419 14.03 -1.35 -10.30
N GLY A 420 13.30 -0.38 -9.76
CA GLY A 420 13.18 0.99 -10.27
C GLY A 420 14.16 1.99 -9.67
N SER A 421 15.07 1.53 -8.81
CA SER A 421 16.11 2.38 -8.21
C SER A 421 17.01 2.99 -9.29
N GLY A 422 17.73 4.05 -8.95
CA GLY A 422 18.57 4.75 -9.94
C GLY A 422 17.80 5.70 -10.87
N GLY A 423 16.60 6.15 -10.46
CA GLY A 423 15.83 7.19 -11.13
C GLY A 423 14.77 6.71 -12.12
N LEU A 424 14.56 5.40 -12.27
CA LEU A 424 13.47 4.85 -13.09
C LEU A 424 12.12 4.98 -12.38
N VAL A 425 12.12 4.88 -11.06
CA VAL A 425 11.02 5.22 -10.15
C VAL A 425 11.60 6.17 -9.10
N LYS A 426 11.18 7.42 -9.12
CA LYS A 426 11.80 8.52 -8.36
C LYS A 426 11.27 8.65 -6.94
N ASP A 427 10.03 8.27 -6.73
CA ASP A 427 9.31 8.34 -5.47
C ASP A 427 8.15 7.35 -5.47
N HIS A 428 7.46 7.23 -4.33
CA HIS A 428 6.34 6.32 -4.14
C HIS A 428 5.17 6.53 -5.13
N GLY A 429 4.96 7.76 -5.60
CA GLY A 429 3.86 8.09 -6.52
C GLY A 429 4.20 7.90 -8.00
N ASP A 430 5.48 7.69 -8.33
CA ASP A 430 5.97 7.62 -9.72
C ASP A 430 5.64 6.29 -10.44
N VAL A 431 4.72 5.52 -9.90
CA VAL A 431 4.24 4.23 -10.46
C VAL A 431 3.41 4.37 -11.75
N ARG A 432 2.98 5.58 -12.06
CA ARG A 432 2.20 5.92 -13.26
C ARG A 432 3.07 6.29 -14.47
N ASN A 433 4.39 6.34 -14.32
CA ASN A 433 5.32 6.71 -15.37
C ASN A 433 5.37 5.67 -16.52
N PRO A 434 5.90 6.05 -17.72
CA PRO A 434 5.94 5.16 -18.87
C PRO A 434 6.74 3.88 -18.66
N VAL A 435 7.71 3.84 -17.74
CA VAL A 435 8.56 2.66 -17.50
C VAL A 435 7.79 1.60 -16.72
N VAL A 436 7.11 2.00 -15.64
CA VAL A 436 6.28 1.11 -14.82
C VAL A 436 5.07 0.61 -15.61
N THR A 437 4.37 1.49 -16.33
CA THR A 437 3.20 1.11 -17.14
C THR A 437 3.59 0.21 -18.29
N TYR A 438 4.82 0.32 -18.84
CA TYR A 438 5.36 -0.60 -19.82
C TYR A 438 5.61 -2.00 -19.24
N ALA A 439 6.13 -2.09 -18.00
CA ALA A 439 6.30 -3.37 -17.33
C ALA A 439 4.95 -4.08 -17.11
N VAL A 440 3.90 -3.33 -16.70
CA VAL A 440 2.53 -3.86 -16.57
C VAL A 440 1.97 -4.30 -17.92
N ALA A 441 2.11 -3.49 -18.96
CA ALA A 441 1.68 -3.85 -20.32
C ALA A 441 2.40 -5.09 -20.82
N SER A 442 3.70 -5.21 -20.55
CA SER A 442 4.49 -6.39 -20.90
C SER A 442 4.01 -7.63 -20.15
N ALA A 443 3.71 -7.52 -18.85
CA ALA A 443 3.15 -8.63 -18.07
C ALA A 443 1.80 -9.10 -18.64
N ILE A 444 0.92 -8.16 -19.00
CA ILE A 444 -0.37 -8.46 -19.64
C ILE A 444 -0.16 -9.10 -21.02
N ALA A 445 0.81 -8.66 -21.81
CA ALA A 445 1.09 -9.20 -23.13
C ALA A 445 1.54 -10.68 -23.10
N HIS A 446 2.05 -11.14 -21.97
CA HIS A 446 2.49 -12.53 -21.75
C HIS A 446 1.36 -13.47 -21.27
N THR A 447 0.08 -13.04 -21.33
CA THR A 447 -1.09 -13.83 -20.88
C THR A 447 -1.95 -14.37 -22.03
#